data_6ecb95a87c081e40dd91ad05f0322eed
#
_entry.id   6ecb95a87c081e40dd91ad05f0322eed
#
_cell.length_a   1.000
_cell.length_b   1.000
_cell.length_c   1.000
_cell.angle_alpha   90.00
_cell.angle_beta   90.00
_cell.angle_gamma   90.00
#
_symmetry.space_group_name_H-M   'P 1'
#
loop_
_entity.id
_entity.type
_entity.pdbx_description
1 polymer ?
#
loop_
_entity_poly.entity_id
_entity_poly.type
_entity_poly.pdbx_seq_one_letter_code
_entity_poly.pdbx_strand_id
1 'polypeptide(L)'
;GLDTSVILKWLQTTYNCEVVTFTADLGQGEELEPARKKAELLGIKPANIYIEDLRETFVRDYVFPMFRANALYEGVYLLGTSIARPLIARRQIEIAAETGADAVCHGATGKGNDQVRFELGYYALNPDIKVIAPWREWNLTSRTKLIEFAEQHQIPIAKDKRGEAPFSVDANLLHISAEGKVLEDPWDAPEEYVFSRSVAPEAAPDTPTVITIDFEKGDPVGINGETLSPAALLTSLNKLGGDNGIGRLDLVENRFVGMKSRGVYETPGGTILHVAHRAMESITLDRGAAHLKDELMPRYAELIYNGFWFSPEREMLQALIDRSQANVTGTVRLKLYKGNVVVEGRRSPHSLYSLAHVTFEEDSVYDQRDAQGFIKLNALRLRLLARRDGR
;
A
#
# COMPACT_ATOMS: atom_id res chain seq x y z
N GLY A 1 17.89 10.45 -8.37
CA GLY A 1 17.58 10.41 -9.80
C GLY A 1 17.91 11.72 -10.50
N LEU A 2 17.76 11.80 -11.81
CA LEU A 2 17.98 13.02 -12.60
C LEU A 2 17.05 14.14 -12.14
N ASP A 3 15.76 13.86 -12.08
CA ASP A 3 14.70 14.83 -11.75
C ASP A 3 14.94 15.50 -10.39
N THR A 4 15.21 14.71 -9.36
CA THR A 4 15.47 15.23 -8.00
C THR A 4 16.68 16.17 -7.97
N SER A 5 17.75 15.85 -8.72
CA SER A 5 18.96 16.68 -8.75
C SER A 5 18.75 17.98 -9.53
N VAL A 6 17.97 17.91 -10.62
CA VAL A 6 17.55 19.10 -11.38
C VAL A 6 16.66 19.99 -10.52
N ILE A 7 15.67 19.42 -9.81
CA ILE A 7 14.79 20.15 -8.90
C ILE A 7 15.59 20.88 -7.83
N LEU A 8 16.55 20.21 -7.19
CA LEU A 8 17.37 20.81 -6.16
C LEU A 8 18.10 22.05 -6.70
N LYS A 9 18.76 21.91 -7.85
CA LYS A 9 19.51 23.01 -8.47
C LYS A 9 18.58 24.13 -8.95
N TRP A 10 17.45 23.77 -9.53
CA TRP A 10 16.42 24.72 -9.96
C TRP A 10 15.89 25.56 -8.80
N LEU A 11 15.62 24.96 -7.64
CA LEU A 11 15.20 25.68 -6.42
C LEU A 11 16.25 26.71 -6.00
N GLN A 12 17.53 26.30 -5.93
CA GLN A 12 18.63 27.19 -5.57
C GLN A 12 18.74 28.39 -6.49
N THR A 13 18.61 28.19 -7.81
CA THR A 13 18.81 29.23 -8.81
C THR A 13 17.57 30.11 -9.02
N THR A 14 16.38 29.55 -8.91
CA THR A 14 15.12 30.27 -9.17
C THR A 14 14.67 31.10 -7.96
N TYR A 15 14.79 30.53 -6.76
CA TYR A 15 14.34 31.19 -5.53
C TYR A 15 15.48 31.83 -4.72
N ASN A 16 16.75 31.59 -5.13
CA ASN A 16 17.93 32.05 -4.38
C ASN A 16 17.84 31.70 -2.88
N CYS A 17 17.45 30.45 -2.60
CA CYS A 17 17.18 29.95 -1.26
C CYS A 17 18.18 28.87 -0.83
N GLU A 18 18.27 28.67 0.48
CA GLU A 18 18.90 27.48 1.05
C GLU A 18 17.93 26.30 0.92
N VAL A 19 18.44 25.12 0.57
CA VAL A 19 17.65 23.92 0.37
C VAL A 19 18.01 22.88 1.43
N VAL A 20 16.97 22.28 2.04
CA VAL A 20 17.07 21.10 2.88
C VAL A 20 16.57 19.91 2.07
N THR A 21 17.29 18.80 2.10
CA THR A 21 16.91 17.57 1.39
C THR A 21 16.45 16.52 2.37
N PHE A 22 15.39 15.80 2.00
CA PHE A 22 14.86 14.67 2.76
C PHE A 22 14.71 13.43 1.86
N THR A 23 15.21 12.31 2.36
CA THR A 23 15.07 10.98 1.74
C THR A 23 14.58 10.01 2.79
N ALA A 24 13.41 9.43 2.58
CA ALA A 24 12.87 8.37 3.43
C ALA A 24 13.32 7.00 2.94
N ASP A 25 13.88 6.17 3.83
CA ASP A 25 13.99 4.74 3.60
C ASP A 25 12.68 4.06 4.02
N LEU A 26 11.94 3.61 3.03
CA LEU A 26 10.71 2.82 3.20
C LEU A 26 10.90 1.37 2.73
N GLY A 27 12.16 0.91 2.57
CA GLY A 27 12.47 -0.42 2.05
C GLY A 27 12.40 -0.53 0.52
N GLN A 28 12.74 0.54 -0.19
CA GLN A 28 12.80 0.56 -1.66
C GLN A 28 13.96 -0.24 -2.24
N GLY A 29 14.92 -0.69 -1.40
CA GLY A 29 16.07 -1.49 -1.84
C GLY A 29 17.17 -0.71 -2.54
N GLU A 30 17.08 0.62 -2.61
CA GLU A 30 18.14 1.49 -3.15
C GLU A 30 19.19 1.83 -2.07
N GLU A 31 20.44 1.98 -2.48
CA GLU A 31 21.47 2.54 -1.62
C GLU A 31 21.20 4.02 -1.33
N LEU A 32 21.14 4.39 -0.06
CA LEU A 32 20.86 5.77 0.38
C LEU A 32 22.09 6.67 0.34
N GLU A 33 23.28 6.10 0.47
CA GLU A 33 24.54 6.83 0.45
C GLU A 33 24.79 7.63 -0.85
N PRO A 34 24.43 7.13 -2.06
CA PRO A 34 24.47 7.93 -3.27
C PRO A 34 23.61 9.19 -3.25
N ALA A 35 22.49 9.18 -2.52
CA ALA A 35 21.64 10.37 -2.38
C ALA A 35 22.32 11.45 -1.54
N ARG A 36 23.00 11.08 -0.44
CA ARG A 36 23.81 11.97 0.39
C ARG A 36 24.93 12.63 -0.41
N LYS A 37 25.78 11.80 -1.03
CA LYS A 37 26.91 12.28 -1.84
C LYS A 37 26.47 13.27 -2.93
N LYS A 38 25.33 13.01 -3.54
CA LYS A 38 24.78 13.85 -4.60
C LYS A 38 24.29 15.20 -4.07
N ALA A 39 23.65 15.21 -2.92
CA ALA A 39 23.24 16.46 -2.25
C ALA A 39 24.46 17.30 -1.85
N GLU A 40 25.49 16.69 -1.29
CA GLU A 40 26.77 17.36 -0.95
C GLU A 40 27.45 17.94 -2.19
N LEU A 41 27.54 17.20 -3.29
CA LEU A 41 28.09 17.68 -4.57
C LEU A 41 27.31 18.87 -5.15
N LEU A 42 26.04 18.99 -4.84
CA LEU A 42 25.20 20.13 -5.24
C LEU A 42 25.21 21.28 -4.21
N GLY A 43 26.12 21.21 -3.23
CA GLY A 43 26.40 22.27 -2.29
C GLY A 43 25.47 22.31 -1.08
N ILE A 44 24.72 21.24 -0.79
CA ILE A 44 23.91 21.14 0.42
C ILE A 44 24.81 20.85 1.61
N LYS A 45 24.67 21.64 2.68
CA LYS A 45 25.39 21.40 3.92
C LYS A 45 25.01 20.06 4.53
N PRO A 46 25.93 19.28 5.11
CA PRO A 46 25.61 17.99 5.74
C PRO A 46 24.48 18.05 6.77
N ALA A 47 24.37 19.16 7.53
CA ALA A 47 23.31 19.39 8.50
C ALA A 47 21.91 19.56 7.88
N ASN A 48 21.84 19.83 6.57
CA ASN A 48 20.60 20.01 5.82
C ASN A 48 20.26 18.78 4.95
N ILE A 49 20.94 17.64 5.17
CA ILE A 49 20.68 16.40 4.45
C ILE A 49 20.11 15.38 5.42
N TYR A 50 18.80 15.16 5.32
CA TYR A 50 18.05 14.19 6.12
C TYR A 50 17.87 12.90 5.32
N ILE A 51 18.39 11.80 5.86
CA ILE A 51 18.15 10.45 5.35
C ILE A 51 17.72 9.61 6.53
N GLU A 52 16.49 9.14 6.53
CA GLU A 52 15.89 8.51 7.70
C GLU A 52 15.30 7.14 7.37
N ASP A 53 15.62 6.16 8.22
CA ASP A 53 14.98 4.84 8.18
C ASP A 53 13.59 4.94 8.82
N LEU A 54 12.57 4.88 7.99
CA LEU A 54 11.17 4.94 8.40
C LEU A 54 10.43 3.62 8.17
N ARG A 55 11.13 2.52 7.92
CA ARG A 55 10.53 1.21 7.59
C ARG A 55 9.60 0.70 8.68
N GLU A 56 10.04 0.75 9.95
CA GLU A 56 9.21 0.32 11.08
C GLU A 56 7.96 1.19 11.24
N THR A 57 8.12 2.50 11.19
CA THR A 57 7.00 3.45 11.27
C THR A 57 6.03 3.24 10.10
N PHE A 58 6.56 3.04 8.89
CA PHE A 58 5.75 2.81 7.71
C PHE A 58 4.85 1.57 7.86
N VAL A 59 5.42 0.45 8.28
CA VAL A 59 4.64 -0.79 8.39
C VAL A 59 3.69 -0.74 9.58
N ARG A 60 4.17 -0.34 10.77
CA ARG A 60 3.38 -0.33 12.00
C ARG A 60 2.23 0.66 11.97
N ASP A 61 2.48 1.90 11.52
CA ASP A 61 1.55 3.02 11.72
C ASP A 61 0.73 3.35 10.45
N TYR A 62 1.08 2.79 9.29
CA TYR A 62 0.39 3.04 8.02
C TYR A 62 -0.08 1.75 7.35
N VAL A 63 0.79 0.77 7.15
CA VAL A 63 0.44 -0.47 6.46
C VAL A 63 -0.49 -1.34 7.31
N PHE A 64 -0.17 -1.62 8.56
CA PHE A 64 -1.00 -2.49 9.42
C PHE A 64 -2.40 -1.90 9.67
N PRO A 65 -2.59 -0.60 9.99
CA PRO A 65 -3.92 -0.01 10.07
C PRO A 65 -4.75 -0.20 8.80
N MET A 66 -4.13 -0.09 7.62
CA MET A 66 -4.78 -0.34 6.34
C MET A 66 -5.15 -1.82 6.16
N PHE A 67 -4.31 -2.77 6.60
CA PHE A 67 -4.61 -4.20 6.57
C PHE A 67 -5.73 -4.60 7.51
N ARG A 68 -5.87 -3.95 8.69
CA ARG A 68 -7.04 -4.15 9.59
C ARG A 68 -8.34 -3.86 8.86
N ALA A 69 -8.35 -2.90 7.93
CA ALA A 69 -9.49 -2.60 7.09
C ALA A 69 -9.72 -3.61 5.95
N ASN A 70 -8.77 -4.51 5.67
CA ASN A 70 -8.70 -5.29 4.43
C ASN A 70 -8.77 -4.42 3.16
N ALA A 71 -8.15 -3.23 3.20
CA ALA A 71 -8.30 -2.22 2.17
C ALA A 71 -7.77 -2.68 0.81
N LEU A 72 -8.64 -2.66 -0.19
CA LEU A 72 -8.33 -2.92 -1.59
C LEU A 72 -8.99 -1.84 -2.45
N TYR A 73 -8.19 -1.04 -3.14
CA TYR A 73 -8.74 -0.11 -4.12
C TYR A 73 -9.21 -0.87 -5.36
N GLU A 74 -10.44 -0.57 -5.80
CA GLU A 74 -11.11 -1.27 -6.91
C GLU A 74 -11.14 -2.80 -6.76
N GLY A 75 -11.11 -3.28 -5.51
CA GLY A 75 -11.24 -4.70 -5.15
C GLY A 75 -9.96 -5.52 -5.27
N VAL A 76 -8.84 -4.96 -5.73
CA VAL A 76 -7.61 -5.71 -6.02
C VAL A 76 -6.31 -5.03 -5.60
N TYR A 77 -6.23 -3.69 -5.63
CA TYR A 77 -4.99 -2.96 -5.42
C TYR A 77 -4.71 -2.66 -3.95
N LEU A 78 -3.55 -3.12 -3.45
CA LEU A 78 -3.11 -3.00 -2.04
C LEU A 78 -2.52 -1.63 -1.67
N LEU A 79 -2.72 -0.58 -2.49
CA LEU A 79 -2.45 0.82 -2.15
C LEU A 79 -0.99 1.17 -1.82
N GLY A 80 -0.01 0.39 -2.25
CA GLY A 80 1.37 0.53 -1.81
C GLY A 80 2.01 1.90 -2.06
N THR A 81 1.75 2.54 -3.21
CA THR A 81 2.19 3.92 -3.47
C THR A 81 1.44 4.92 -2.59
N SER A 82 0.10 4.80 -2.54
CA SER A 82 -0.77 5.76 -1.87
C SER A 82 -0.50 5.85 -0.37
N ILE A 83 -0.26 4.70 0.29
CA ILE A 83 -0.06 4.63 1.74
C ILE A 83 1.31 5.15 2.19
N ALA A 84 2.30 5.21 1.29
CA ALA A 84 3.62 5.75 1.59
C ALA A 84 3.63 7.28 1.67
N ARG A 85 2.81 7.96 0.88
CA ARG A 85 2.86 9.43 0.73
C ARG A 85 2.50 10.20 2.01
N PRO A 86 1.51 9.82 2.83
CA PRO A 86 1.21 10.54 4.07
C PRO A 86 2.33 10.48 5.10
N LEU A 87 3.10 9.38 5.21
CA LEU A 87 4.27 9.31 6.08
C LEU A 87 5.36 10.27 5.61
N ILE A 88 5.68 10.24 4.30
CA ILE A 88 6.69 11.14 3.73
C ILE A 88 6.27 12.60 3.92
N ALA A 89 5.01 12.94 3.64
CA ALA A 89 4.49 14.29 3.81
C ALA A 89 4.58 14.77 5.27
N ARG A 90 4.21 13.91 6.23
CA ARG A 90 4.32 14.22 7.66
C ARG A 90 5.76 14.55 8.05
N ARG A 91 6.70 13.64 7.72
CA ARG A 91 8.08 13.84 8.12
C ARG A 91 8.71 15.06 7.44
N GLN A 92 8.32 15.34 6.20
CA GLN A 92 8.79 16.53 5.49
C GLN A 92 8.29 17.83 6.17
N ILE A 93 7.05 17.89 6.63
CA ILE A 93 6.51 19.04 7.39
C ILE A 93 7.20 19.18 8.75
N GLU A 94 7.48 18.07 9.45
CA GLU A 94 8.23 18.07 10.70
C GLU A 94 9.65 18.64 10.50
N ILE A 95 10.37 18.18 9.47
CA ILE A 95 11.71 18.70 9.11
C ILE A 95 11.63 20.18 8.73
N ALA A 96 10.60 20.60 8.00
CA ALA A 96 10.40 22.01 7.68
C ALA A 96 10.25 22.87 8.94
N ALA A 97 9.50 22.39 9.93
CA ALA A 97 9.38 23.07 11.23
C ALA A 97 10.70 23.09 12.01
N GLU A 98 11.44 21.96 12.06
CA GLU A 98 12.73 21.82 12.72
C GLU A 98 13.79 22.77 12.14
N THR A 99 13.78 22.97 10.83
CA THR A 99 14.77 23.76 10.10
C THR A 99 14.34 25.21 9.86
N GLY A 100 13.11 25.56 10.18
CA GLY A 100 12.53 26.87 9.89
C GLY A 100 12.30 27.12 8.40
N ALA A 101 12.14 26.07 7.61
CA ALA A 101 11.82 26.20 6.18
C ALA A 101 10.39 26.74 6.00
N ASP A 102 10.24 27.71 5.10
CA ASP A 102 8.98 28.40 4.80
C ASP A 102 8.23 27.78 3.60
N ALA A 103 8.84 26.79 2.95
CA ALA A 103 8.25 26.09 1.83
C ALA A 103 8.65 24.60 1.83
N VAL A 104 7.79 23.77 1.24
CA VAL A 104 8.07 22.36 0.89
C VAL A 104 8.00 22.16 -0.61
N CYS A 105 8.79 21.22 -1.13
CA CYS A 105 8.82 20.90 -2.55
C CYS A 105 8.67 19.41 -2.77
N HIS A 106 7.91 19.02 -3.76
CA HIS A 106 7.82 17.64 -4.24
C HIS A 106 8.12 17.52 -5.74
N GLY A 107 8.64 16.38 -6.16
CA GLY A 107 8.96 16.09 -7.56
C GLY A 107 7.88 15.33 -8.33
N ALA A 108 6.66 15.25 -7.79
CA ALA A 108 5.56 14.54 -8.46
C ALA A 108 5.13 15.28 -9.73
N THR A 109 4.87 14.51 -10.80
CA THR A 109 4.43 15.07 -12.09
C THR A 109 3.00 15.60 -12.01
N GLY A 110 2.67 16.61 -12.85
CA GLY A 110 1.34 17.20 -12.90
C GLY A 110 0.23 16.29 -13.44
N LYS A 111 0.57 15.08 -13.91
CA LYS A 111 -0.38 14.08 -14.44
C LYS A 111 -0.71 12.96 -13.46
N GLY A 112 0.07 12.82 -12.36
CA GLY A 112 -0.09 11.74 -11.40
C GLY A 112 -0.91 12.12 -10.17
N ASN A 113 -1.37 11.11 -9.42
CA ASN A 113 -2.06 11.29 -8.16
C ASN A 113 -1.14 11.77 -7.02
N ASP A 114 0.16 11.51 -7.12
CA ASP A 114 1.10 11.75 -6.03
C ASP A 114 1.21 13.22 -5.64
N GLN A 115 1.10 14.14 -6.59
CA GLN A 115 1.01 15.57 -6.29
C GLN A 115 -0.16 15.88 -5.35
N VAL A 116 -1.32 15.27 -5.60
CA VAL A 116 -2.51 15.45 -4.76
C VAL A 116 -2.26 14.88 -3.36
N ARG A 117 -1.70 13.67 -3.27
CA ARG A 117 -1.41 12.98 -2.01
C ARG A 117 -0.43 13.75 -1.13
N PHE A 118 0.64 14.29 -1.71
CA PHE A 118 1.60 15.10 -0.99
C PHE A 118 0.98 16.41 -0.50
N GLU A 119 0.34 17.15 -1.38
CA GLU A 119 -0.19 18.48 -1.06
C GLU A 119 -1.35 18.43 -0.07
N LEU A 120 -2.27 17.47 -0.19
CA LEU A 120 -3.32 17.26 0.82
C LEU A 120 -2.72 16.91 2.18
N GLY A 121 -1.64 16.11 2.21
CA GLY A 121 -0.90 15.82 3.43
C GLY A 121 -0.25 17.06 4.03
N TYR A 122 0.41 17.88 3.21
CA TYR A 122 1.04 19.11 3.68
C TYR A 122 0.02 20.07 4.27
N TYR A 123 -1.06 20.38 3.56
CA TYR A 123 -2.09 21.32 4.02
C TYR A 123 -2.86 20.83 5.25
N ALA A 124 -3.03 19.52 5.41
CA ALA A 124 -3.62 18.96 6.61
C ALA A 124 -2.75 19.13 7.86
N LEU A 125 -1.43 19.14 7.69
CA LEU A 125 -0.45 19.21 8.78
C LEU A 125 0.07 20.65 9.04
N ASN A 126 0.14 21.46 7.99
CA ASN A 126 0.49 22.87 8.05
C ASN A 126 -0.28 23.64 6.96
N PRO A 127 -1.44 24.25 7.29
CA PRO A 127 -2.31 24.88 6.30
C PRO A 127 -1.70 26.08 5.57
N ASP A 128 -0.71 26.73 6.17
CA ASP A 128 -0.10 27.95 5.65
C ASP A 128 1.23 27.71 4.91
N ILE A 129 1.70 26.44 4.84
CA ILE A 129 2.98 26.13 4.20
C ILE A 129 2.92 26.43 2.70
N LYS A 130 3.93 27.08 2.16
CA LYS A 130 4.08 27.26 0.72
C LYS A 130 4.50 25.93 0.09
N VAL A 131 3.79 25.51 -0.96
CA VAL A 131 4.15 24.31 -1.75
C VAL A 131 4.74 24.73 -3.08
N ILE A 132 5.90 24.18 -3.42
CA ILE A 132 6.57 24.37 -4.70
C ILE A 132 6.47 23.03 -5.47
N ALA A 133 5.86 23.08 -6.65
CA ALA A 133 5.65 21.92 -7.51
C ALA A 133 6.29 22.16 -8.88
N PRO A 134 7.59 21.88 -9.06
CA PRO A 134 8.35 22.28 -10.24
C PRO A 134 7.71 21.85 -11.57
N TRP A 135 7.16 20.65 -11.65
CA TRP A 135 6.50 20.17 -12.88
C TRP A 135 5.30 20.99 -13.33
N ARG A 136 4.74 21.85 -12.48
CA ARG A 136 3.68 22.81 -12.81
C ARG A 136 4.20 24.24 -13.03
N GLU A 137 5.44 24.51 -12.64
CA GLU A 137 6.01 25.86 -12.60
C GLU A 137 7.10 26.09 -13.63
N TRP A 138 7.95 25.08 -13.92
CA TRP A 138 9.09 25.22 -14.80
C TRP A 138 8.76 24.95 -16.27
N ASN A 139 9.71 25.32 -17.15
CA ASN A 139 9.63 25.03 -18.60
C ASN A 139 10.41 23.76 -19.01
N LEU A 140 10.95 23.00 -18.05
CA LEU A 140 11.72 21.77 -18.28
C LEU A 140 10.80 20.57 -18.54
N THR A 141 9.99 20.63 -19.59
CA THR A 141 8.88 19.73 -19.87
C THR A 141 9.25 18.40 -20.50
N SER A 142 10.54 18.16 -20.78
CA SER A 142 11.02 16.92 -21.40
C SER A 142 12.32 16.44 -20.76
N ARG A 143 12.60 15.14 -20.92
CA ARG A 143 13.88 14.55 -20.47
C ARG A 143 15.08 15.24 -21.10
N THR A 144 14.99 15.60 -22.38
CA THR A 144 16.04 16.35 -23.11
C THR A 144 16.35 17.66 -22.40
N LYS A 145 15.32 18.46 -22.09
CA LYS A 145 15.48 19.72 -21.37
C LYS A 145 16.07 19.55 -19.96
N LEU A 146 15.69 18.47 -19.26
CA LEU A 146 16.27 18.13 -17.96
C LEU A 146 17.77 17.81 -18.08
N ILE A 147 18.18 17.08 -19.11
CA ILE A 147 19.58 16.74 -19.38
C ILE A 147 20.36 18.02 -19.75
N GLU A 148 19.84 18.86 -20.65
CA GLU A 148 20.44 20.15 -21.01
C GLU A 148 20.64 21.06 -19.78
N PHE A 149 19.62 21.18 -18.93
CA PHE A 149 19.75 21.93 -17.67
C PHE A 149 20.81 21.33 -16.74
N ALA A 150 20.85 20.01 -16.62
CA ALA A 150 21.83 19.32 -15.79
C ALA A 150 23.25 19.53 -16.31
N GLU A 151 23.47 19.49 -17.64
CA GLU A 151 24.78 19.76 -18.27
C GLU A 151 25.19 21.22 -18.07
N GLN A 152 24.29 22.18 -18.30
CA GLN A 152 24.53 23.62 -18.08
C GLN A 152 24.97 23.92 -16.65
N HIS A 153 24.39 23.21 -15.66
CA HIS A 153 24.68 23.40 -14.24
C HIS A 153 25.70 22.37 -13.68
N GLN A 154 26.36 21.61 -14.54
CA GLN A 154 27.38 20.61 -14.17
C GLN A 154 26.88 19.56 -13.16
N ILE A 155 25.60 19.19 -13.24
CA ILE A 155 25.02 18.15 -12.41
C ILE A 155 25.49 16.79 -12.92
N PRO A 156 26.13 15.94 -12.09
CA PRO A 156 26.63 14.64 -12.54
C PRO A 156 25.47 13.70 -12.92
N ILE A 157 25.47 13.24 -14.18
CA ILE A 157 24.52 12.22 -14.65
C ILE A 157 25.32 10.96 -14.99
N ALA A 158 24.97 9.84 -14.34
CA ALA A 158 25.60 8.55 -14.64
C ALA A 158 25.30 8.15 -16.09
N LYS A 159 26.34 7.59 -16.79
CA LYS A 159 26.24 7.26 -18.22
C LYS A 159 25.12 6.27 -18.55
N ASP A 160 24.90 5.29 -17.67
CA ASP A 160 23.83 4.29 -17.72
C ASP A 160 22.43 4.89 -17.56
N LYS A 161 22.33 6.05 -16.90
CA LYS A 161 21.07 6.78 -16.67
C LYS A 161 20.77 7.88 -17.69
N ARG A 162 21.62 8.04 -18.72
CA ARG A 162 21.35 8.95 -19.85
C ARG A 162 20.34 8.37 -20.84
N GLY A 163 20.23 7.03 -20.93
CA GLY A 163 19.21 6.34 -21.70
C GLY A 163 17.82 6.46 -21.04
N GLU A 164 16.78 6.27 -21.83
CA GLU A 164 15.43 6.14 -21.28
C GLU A 164 15.24 4.76 -20.66
N ALA A 165 14.78 4.72 -19.41
CA ALA A 165 14.31 3.47 -18.82
C ALA A 165 13.05 2.98 -19.57
N PRO A 166 12.91 1.66 -19.78
CA PRO A 166 11.77 1.10 -20.52
C PRO A 166 10.42 1.30 -19.82
N PHE A 167 10.41 1.57 -18.53
CA PHE A 167 9.25 1.91 -17.68
C PHE A 167 9.72 2.64 -16.43
N SER A 168 8.78 3.23 -15.69
CA SER A 168 9.04 3.86 -14.39
C SER A 168 8.79 2.86 -13.26
N VAL A 169 9.62 2.91 -12.21
CA VAL A 169 9.48 2.06 -11.02
C VAL A 169 9.36 2.92 -9.77
N ASP A 170 8.38 2.61 -8.91
CA ASP A 170 8.29 3.09 -7.54
C ASP A 170 8.24 1.87 -6.60
N ALA A 171 9.01 1.90 -5.53
CA ALA A 171 9.14 0.76 -4.63
C ALA A 171 9.15 1.19 -3.16
N ASN A 172 8.58 0.36 -2.32
CA ASN A 172 8.70 0.41 -0.86
C ASN A 172 8.55 -1.00 -0.28
N LEU A 173 8.55 -1.13 1.03
CA LEU A 173 8.48 -2.42 1.69
C LEU A 173 7.18 -3.19 1.38
N LEU A 174 6.06 -2.49 1.12
CA LEU A 174 4.78 -3.14 0.78
C LEU A 174 4.73 -3.62 -0.67
N HIS A 175 5.21 -2.82 -1.63
CA HIS A 175 5.06 -3.14 -3.05
C HIS A 175 6.20 -2.65 -3.95
N ILE A 176 6.21 -3.17 -5.18
CA ILE A 176 6.84 -2.54 -6.35
C ILE A 176 5.74 -2.20 -7.35
N SER A 177 5.84 -1.03 -7.95
CA SER A 177 4.96 -0.52 -9.00
C SER A 177 5.78 -0.23 -10.24
N ALA A 178 5.39 -0.77 -11.39
CA ALA A 178 5.96 -0.47 -12.70
C ALA A 178 4.87 0.12 -13.61
N GLU A 179 5.17 1.23 -14.29
CA GLU A 179 4.21 1.90 -15.17
C GLU A 179 4.88 2.66 -16.34
N GLY A 180 4.10 2.92 -17.37
CA GLY A 180 4.48 3.77 -18.52
C GLY A 180 5.27 3.07 -19.61
N LYS A 181 5.42 3.72 -20.77
CA LYS A 181 6.16 3.31 -21.97
C LYS A 181 5.77 1.92 -22.47
N VAL A 182 6.64 0.91 -22.30
CA VAL A 182 6.35 -0.47 -22.77
C VAL A 182 5.15 -1.11 -22.10
N LEU A 183 4.65 -0.52 -21.00
CA LEU A 183 3.48 -0.97 -20.27
C LEU A 183 2.21 -0.14 -20.58
N GLU A 184 2.25 0.82 -21.52
CA GLU A 184 1.12 1.71 -21.80
C GLU A 184 -0.01 1.02 -22.52
N ASP A 185 0.28 0.07 -23.42
CA ASP A 185 -0.76 -0.72 -24.08
C ASP A 185 -1.23 -1.87 -23.16
N PRO A 186 -2.49 -1.85 -22.70
CA PRO A 186 -2.99 -2.88 -21.80
C PRO A 186 -3.19 -4.26 -22.49
N TRP A 187 -3.03 -4.34 -23.82
CA TRP A 187 -3.06 -5.60 -24.56
C TRP A 187 -1.74 -6.35 -24.49
N ASP A 188 -0.61 -5.63 -24.34
CA ASP A 188 0.71 -6.20 -24.30
C ASP A 188 1.04 -6.76 -22.91
N ALA A 189 1.31 -8.07 -22.83
CA ALA A 189 1.70 -8.69 -21.55
C ALA A 189 3.03 -8.13 -21.06
N PRO A 190 3.20 -7.84 -19.76
CA PRO A 190 4.48 -7.43 -19.22
C PRO A 190 5.49 -8.58 -19.32
N GLU A 191 6.68 -8.27 -19.85
CA GLU A 191 7.77 -9.22 -19.92
C GLU A 191 8.35 -9.53 -18.53
N GLU A 192 9.02 -10.69 -18.38
CA GLU A 192 9.53 -11.15 -17.08
C GLU A 192 10.51 -10.17 -16.41
N TYR A 193 11.26 -9.40 -17.16
CA TYR A 193 12.21 -8.40 -16.63
C TYR A 193 11.52 -7.23 -15.89
N VAL A 194 10.21 -7.07 -16.04
CA VAL A 194 9.43 -6.06 -15.29
C VAL A 194 9.34 -6.43 -13.80
N PHE A 195 9.35 -7.73 -13.51
CA PHE A 195 9.23 -8.26 -12.17
C PHE A 195 10.59 -8.45 -11.51
N SER A 196 10.77 -7.88 -10.34
CA SER A 196 12.05 -7.90 -9.63
C SER A 196 11.97 -8.44 -8.20
N ARG A 197 10.76 -8.60 -7.66
CA ARG A 197 10.53 -9.08 -6.28
C ARG A 197 9.98 -10.51 -6.24
N SER A 198 9.43 -11.00 -7.33
CA SER A 198 8.83 -12.32 -7.42
C SER A 198 9.33 -13.09 -8.63
N VAL A 199 9.50 -14.40 -8.49
CA VAL A 199 9.72 -15.30 -9.62
C VAL A 199 8.41 -15.54 -10.37
N ALA A 200 8.46 -15.95 -11.64
CA ALA A 200 7.27 -16.40 -12.35
C ALA A 200 6.64 -17.60 -11.62
N PRO A 201 5.30 -17.69 -11.52
CA PRO A 201 4.64 -18.83 -10.88
C PRO A 201 5.09 -20.19 -11.42
N GLU A 202 5.37 -20.28 -12.73
CA GLU A 202 5.87 -21.47 -13.38
C GLU A 202 7.29 -21.85 -12.94
N ALA A 203 8.11 -20.86 -12.60
CA ALA A 203 9.48 -21.03 -12.13
C ALA A 203 9.58 -21.25 -10.61
N ALA A 204 8.48 -21.06 -9.88
CA ALA A 204 8.44 -21.27 -8.45
C ALA A 204 8.61 -22.76 -8.08
N PRO A 205 9.09 -23.09 -6.85
CA PRO A 205 9.33 -24.46 -6.42
C PRO A 205 8.12 -25.38 -6.57
N ASP A 206 8.37 -26.65 -6.94
CA ASP A 206 7.35 -27.70 -7.01
C ASP A 206 6.93 -28.22 -5.62
N THR A 207 7.72 -27.92 -4.59
CA THR A 207 7.39 -28.24 -3.19
C THR A 207 6.73 -27.02 -2.54
N PRO A 208 5.52 -27.15 -1.98
CA PRO A 208 4.84 -26.06 -1.29
C PRO A 208 5.61 -25.61 -0.05
N THR A 209 5.54 -24.33 0.25
CA THR A 209 6.02 -23.75 1.52
C THR A 209 4.84 -23.57 2.46
N VAL A 210 4.87 -24.23 3.62
CA VAL A 210 3.84 -24.11 4.66
C VAL A 210 4.35 -23.17 5.74
N ILE A 211 3.55 -22.16 6.10
CA ILE A 211 3.86 -21.19 7.15
C ILE A 211 2.69 -21.01 8.10
N THR A 212 2.97 -20.50 9.30
CA THR A 212 1.95 -19.96 10.19
C THR A 212 2.19 -18.46 10.41
N ILE A 213 1.11 -17.71 10.53
CA ILE A 213 1.16 -16.29 10.92
C ILE A 213 0.33 -16.12 12.18
N ASP A 214 0.94 -15.53 13.20
CA ASP A 214 0.30 -15.19 14.46
C ASP A 214 -0.21 -13.75 14.42
N PHE A 215 -1.45 -13.56 14.89
CA PHE A 215 -2.13 -12.27 14.98
C PHE A 215 -2.45 -11.90 16.41
N GLU A 216 -2.32 -10.61 16.73
CA GLU A 216 -2.82 -10.00 17.96
C GLU A 216 -3.60 -8.73 17.61
N LYS A 217 -4.91 -8.73 17.94
CA LYS A 217 -5.83 -7.58 17.69
C LYS A 217 -5.77 -7.05 16.24
N GLY A 218 -5.71 -7.99 15.30
CA GLY A 218 -5.68 -7.71 13.87
C GLY A 218 -4.31 -7.47 13.25
N ASP A 219 -3.28 -7.23 14.04
CA ASP A 219 -1.91 -7.07 13.54
C ASP A 219 -1.17 -8.40 13.52
N PRO A 220 -0.41 -8.68 12.46
CA PRO A 220 0.49 -9.83 12.44
C PRO A 220 1.69 -9.56 13.36
N VAL A 221 2.01 -10.52 14.23
CA VAL A 221 3.08 -10.38 15.24
C VAL A 221 4.17 -11.42 15.13
N GLY A 222 3.97 -12.47 14.32
CA GLY A 222 4.98 -13.52 14.16
C GLY A 222 4.74 -14.43 12.97
N ILE A 223 5.79 -15.13 12.57
CA ILE A 223 5.81 -16.15 11.51
C ILE A 223 6.43 -17.41 12.09
N ASN A 224 5.76 -18.56 11.91
CA ASN A 224 6.25 -19.87 12.35
C ASN A 224 6.61 -19.92 13.86
N GLY A 225 5.88 -19.14 14.68
CA GLY A 225 6.12 -19.04 16.13
C GLY A 225 7.26 -18.10 16.54
N GLU A 226 7.93 -17.47 15.60
CA GLU A 226 8.94 -16.43 15.86
C GLU A 226 8.29 -15.05 15.83
N THR A 227 8.41 -14.30 16.92
CA THR A 227 7.94 -12.91 17.00
C THR A 227 8.89 -11.99 16.22
N LEU A 228 8.34 -11.18 15.35
CA LEU A 228 9.08 -10.28 14.47
C LEU A 228 8.58 -8.84 14.60
N SER A 229 9.47 -7.86 14.37
CA SER A 229 9.05 -6.48 14.20
C SER A 229 8.22 -6.30 12.93
N PRO A 230 7.36 -5.28 12.85
CA PRO A 230 6.53 -5.03 11.68
C PRO A 230 7.28 -5.04 10.35
N ALA A 231 8.40 -4.31 10.25
CA ALA A 231 9.21 -4.27 9.03
C ALA A 231 9.90 -5.61 8.73
N ALA A 232 10.43 -6.30 9.75
CA ALA A 232 11.06 -7.61 9.59
C ALA A 232 10.04 -8.66 9.14
N LEU A 233 8.82 -8.63 9.69
CA LEU A 233 7.72 -9.52 9.34
C LEU A 233 7.33 -9.36 7.86
N LEU A 234 7.10 -8.13 7.42
CA LEU A 234 6.74 -7.86 6.03
C LEU A 234 7.88 -8.20 5.07
N THR A 235 9.14 -7.94 5.45
CA THR A 235 10.32 -8.35 4.68
C THR A 235 10.38 -9.87 4.49
N SER A 236 10.15 -10.62 5.56
CA SER A 236 10.15 -12.09 5.51
C SER A 236 9.02 -12.62 4.63
N LEU A 237 7.82 -12.03 4.73
CA LEU A 237 6.69 -12.42 3.89
C LEU A 237 6.90 -12.04 2.42
N ASN A 238 7.56 -10.91 2.13
CA ASN A 238 7.94 -10.56 0.77
C ASN A 238 8.88 -11.59 0.14
N LYS A 239 9.85 -12.06 0.93
CA LYS A 239 10.77 -13.11 0.45
C LYS A 239 10.02 -14.43 0.21
N LEU A 240 9.26 -14.90 1.19
CA LEU A 240 8.49 -16.15 1.09
C LEU A 240 7.50 -16.10 -0.08
N GLY A 241 6.78 -15.00 -0.22
CA GLY A 241 5.82 -14.82 -1.31
C GLY A 241 6.49 -14.70 -2.67
N GLY A 242 7.56 -13.91 -2.77
CA GLY A 242 8.33 -13.73 -3.99
C GLY A 242 8.95 -15.03 -4.50
N ASP A 243 9.57 -15.81 -3.61
CA ASP A 243 10.14 -17.13 -3.92
C ASP A 243 9.07 -18.12 -4.42
N ASN A 244 7.80 -17.95 -4.05
CA ASN A 244 6.67 -18.77 -4.48
C ASN A 244 5.82 -18.16 -5.60
N GLY A 245 6.28 -17.09 -6.24
CA GLY A 245 5.62 -16.44 -7.38
C GLY A 245 4.32 -15.71 -7.03
N ILE A 246 4.14 -15.29 -5.77
CA ILE A 246 2.92 -14.67 -5.25
C ILE A 246 2.97 -13.15 -5.41
N GLY A 247 1.80 -12.54 -5.68
CA GLY A 247 1.58 -11.11 -5.52
C GLY A 247 1.79 -10.27 -6.78
N ARG A 248 1.84 -10.87 -7.98
CA ARG A 248 1.83 -10.12 -9.25
C ARG A 248 0.42 -9.67 -9.59
N LEU A 249 0.27 -8.42 -9.98
CA LEU A 249 -1.00 -7.82 -10.38
C LEU A 249 -0.78 -6.88 -11.57
N ASP A 250 -1.54 -7.08 -12.64
CA ASP A 250 -1.66 -6.16 -13.78
C ASP A 250 -3.04 -5.52 -13.70
N LEU A 251 -3.08 -4.20 -13.59
CA LEU A 251 -4.31 -3.46 -13.29
C LEU A 251 -4.41 -2.20 -14.14
N VAL A 252 -5.59 -1.98 -14.72
CA VAL A 252 -6.00 -0.66 -15.24
C VAL A 252 -6.88 0.00 -14.20
N GLU A 253 -6.33 0.98 -13.49
CA GLU A 253 -6.99 1.70 -12.41
C GLU A 253 -7.54 3.05 -12.82
N ASN A 254 -8.53 3.56 -12.08
CA ASN A 254 -9.06 4.90 -12.26
C ASN A 254 -8.33 5.88 -11.35
N ARG A 255 -7.48 6.74 -11.92
CA ARG A 255 -6.79 7.79 -11.17
C ARG A 255 -7.74 8.85 -10.65
N PHE A 256 -7.47 9.40 -9.48
CA PHE A 256 -8.25 10.48 -8.89
C PHE A 256 -8.26 11.75 -9.77
N VAL A 257 -7.18 11.99 -10.49
CA VAL A 257 -7.09 13.07 -11.49
C VAL A 257 -7.91 12.82 -12.77
N GLY A 258 -8.68 11.73 -12.87
CA GLY A 258 -9.73 11.50 -13.85
C GLY A 258 -9.35 10.63 -15.06
N MET A 259 -8.11 10.13 -15.17
CA MET A 259 -7.69 9.26 -16.26
C MET A 259 -7.53 7.80 -15.82
N LYS A 260 -7.65 6.86 -16.75
CA LYS A 260 -7.24 5.47 -16.55
C LYS A 260 -5.72 5.36 -16.69
N SER A 261 -5.12 4.48 -15.88
CA SER A 261 -3.69 4.20 -15.96
C SER A 261 -3.45 2.72 -15.68
N ARG A 262 -2.56 2.10 -16.44
CA ARG A 262 -2.09 0.75 -16.17
C ARG A 262 -0.91 0.78 -15.23
N GLY A 263 -0.95 -0.07 -14.21
CA GLY A 263 0.16 -0.37 -13.32
C GLY A 263 0.38 -1.87 -13.22
N VAL A 264 1.63 -2.28 -13.22
CA VAL A 264 2.04 -3.67 -12.94
C VAL A 264 2.69 -3.67 -11.56
N TYR A 265 2.12 -4.45 -10.64
CA TYR A 265 2.47 -4.42 -9.23
C TYR A 265 3.00 -5.76 -8.74
N GLU A 266 3.89 -5.71 -7.77
CA GLU A 266 4.35 -6.87 -7.00
C GLU A 266 4.14 -6.60 -5.51
N THR A 267 3.27 -7.40 -4.88
CA THR A 267 2.91 -7.27 -3.46
C THR A 267 2.94 -8.64 -2.76
N PRO A 268 4.07 -9.36 -2.76
CA PRO A 268 4.11 -10.76 -2.27
C PRO A 268 3.65 -10.87 -0.81
N GLY A 269 4.29 -10.14 0.10
CA GLY A 269 3.95 -10.16 1.52
C GLY A 269 2.57 -9.59 1.82
N GLY A 270 2.19 -8.51 1.12
CA GLY A 270 0.86 -7.92 1.26
C GLY A 270 -0.25 -8.88 0.85
N THR A 271 -0.07 -9.63 -0.21
CA THR A 271 -1.03 -10.66 -0.67
C THR A 271 -1.20 -11.77 0.37
N ILE A 272 -0.10 -12.25 0.94
CA ILE A 272 -0.12 -13.26 2.01
C ILE A 272 -0.87 -12.72 3.24
N LEU A 273 -0.53 -11.49 3.69
CA LEU A 273 -1.16 -10.87 4.85
C LEU A 273 -2.66 -10.65 4.66
N HIS A 274 -3.08 -10.20 3.48
CA HIS A 274 -4.50 -9.98 3.18
C HIS A 274 -5.30 -11.28 3.31
N VAL A 275 -4.81 -12.38 2.73
CA VAL A 275 -5.45 -13.70 2.82
C VAL A 275 -5.48 -14.19 4.27
N ALA A 276 -4.36 -14.07 4.99
CA ALA A 276 -4.24 -14.52 6.38
C ALA A 276 -5.16 -13.75 7.32
N HIS A 277 -5.19 -12.42 7.21
CA HIS A 277 -6.03 -11.56 8.05
C HIS A 277 -7.52 -11.85 7.84
N ARG A 278 -7.97 -11.95 6.58
CA ARG A 278 -9.34 -12.36 6.24
C ARG A 278 -9.70 -13.72 6.81
N ALA A 279 -8.76 -14.67 6.79
CA ALA A 279 -8.97 -15.99 7.37
C ALA A 279 -9.13 -15.94 8.89
N MET A 280 -8.37 -15.10 9.60
CA MET A 280 -8.53 -14.91 11.05
C MET A 280 -9.85 -14.24 11.39
N GLU A 281 -10.23 -13.18 10.66
CA GLU A 281 -11.53 -12.51 10.85
C GLU A 281 -12.71 -13.46 10.65
N SER A 282 -12.61 -14.42 9.73
CA SER A 282 -13.69 -15.35 9.41
C SER A 282 -14.17 -16.20 10.59
N ILE A 283 -13.36 -16.35 11.63
CA ILE A 283 -13.71 -17.10 12.85
C ILE A 283 -13.85 -16.23 14.10
N THR A 284 -13.49 -14.95 14.02
CA THR A 284 -13.46 -14.04 15.18
C THR A 284 -14.46 -12.89 15.11
N LEU A 285 -14.94 -12.54 13.93
CA LEU A 285 -15.99 -11.54 13.75
C LEU A 285 -17.36 -12.21 13.58
N ASP A 286 -18.38 -11.63 14.22
CA ASP A 286 -19.75 -12.01 13.91
C ASP A 286 -20.16 -11.51 12.51
N ARG A 287 -21.23 -12.11 11.98
CA ARG A 287 -21.73 -11.82 10.64
C ARG A 287 -22.03 -10.33 10.41
N GLY A 288 -22.65 -9.66 11.39
CA GLY A 288 -23.04 -8.25 11.25
C GLY A 288 -21.84 -7.33 11.19
N ALA A 289 -20.88 -7.52 12.09
CA ALA A 289 -19.62 -6.75 12.11
C ALA A 289 -18.76 -6.99 10.86
N ALA A 290 -18.67 -8.24 10.40
CA ALA A 290 -17.90 -8.58 9.20
C ALA A 290 -18.50 -7.90 7.95
N HIS A 291 -19.83 -7.97 7.77
CA HIS A 291 -20.50 -7.35 6.62
C HIS A 291 -20.39 -5.82 6.66
N LEU A 292 -20.62 -5.19 7.82
CA LEU A 292 -20.47 -3.74 7.96
C LEU A 292 -19.06 -3.28 7.59
N LYS A 293 -18.04 -3.99 8.04
CA LYS A 293 -16.64 -3.70 7.73
C LYS A 293 -16.36 -3.82 6.23
N ASP A 294 -16.88 -4.87 5.58
CA ASP A 294 -16.73 -5.08 4.14
C ASP A 294 -17.45 -3.99 3.31
N GLU A 295 -18.60 -3.49 3.76
CA GLU A 295 -19.31 -2.38 3.12
C GLU A 295 -18.52 -1.06 3.20
N LEU A 296 -17.79 -0.82 4.29
CA LEU A 296 -17.02 0.40 4.51
C LEU A 296 -15.61 0.35 3.88
N MET A 297 -15.08 -0.81 3.61
CA MET A 297 -13.72 -0.99 3.08
C MET A 297 -13.48 -0.24 1.76
N PRO A 298 -14.37 -0.25 0.76
CA PRO A 298 -14.15 0.50 -0.48
C PRO A 298 -14.01 2.00 -0.24
N ARG A 299 -14.80 2.57 0.67
CA ARG A 299 -14.71 3.98 1.03
C ARG A 299 -13.39 4.31 1.73
N TYR A 300 -12.96 3.45 2.66
CA TYR A 300 -11.68 3.60 3.33
C TYR A 300 -10.51 3.53 2.33
N ALA A 301 -10.52 2.56 1.42
CA ALA A 301 -9.50 2.41 0.38
C ALA A 301 -9.45 3.62 -0.57
N GLU A 302 -10.62 4.16 -0.96
CA GLU A 302 -10.73 5.37 -1.79
C GLU A 302 -10.12 6.59 -1.11
N LEU A 303 -10.36 6.80 0.18
CA LEU A 303 -9.77 7.91 0.95
C LEU A 303 -8.24 7.84 0.94
N ILE A 304 -7.65 6.65 1.13
CA ILE A 304 -6.21 6.46 1.05
C ILE A 304 -5.70 6.73 -0.37
N TYR A 305 -6.35 6.15 -1.37
CA TYR A 305 -5.96 6.29 -2.77
C TYR A 305 -5.95 7.76 -3.22
N ASN A 306 -6.93 8.53 -2.77
CA ASN A 306 -7.11 9.94 -3.10
C ASN A 306 -6.25 10.90 -2.27
N GLY A 307 -5.53 10.42 -1.23
CA GLY A 307 -4.65 11.25 -0.42
C GLY A 307 -5.27 11.83 0.85
N PHE A 308 -6.44 11.38 1.27
CA PHE A 308 -7.16 11.85 2.45
C PHE A 308 -6.81 11.09 3.74
N TRP A 309 -5.55 10.69 3.92
CA TRP A 309 -5.11 9.98 5.12
C TRP A 309 -5.39 10.76 6.42
N PHE A 310 -5.22 12.08 6.40
CA PHE A 310 -5.41 12.94 7.57
C PHE A 310 -6.83 13.54 7.67
N SER A 311 -7.80 13.02 6.92
CA SER A 311 -9.17 13.51 6.96
C SER A 311 -9.95 12.93 8.14
N PRO A 312 -10.92 13.70 8.69
CA PRO A 312 -11.77 13.22 9.78
C PRO A 312 -12.54 11.94 9.46
N GLU A 313 -13.04 11.79 8.23
CA GLU A 313 -13.77 10.60 7.81
C GLU A 313 -12.88 9.35 7.79
N ARG A 314 -11.59 9.46 7.38
CA ARG A 314 -10.66 8.34 7.45
C ARG A 314 -10.40 7.96 8.91
N GLU A 315 -10.24 8.94 9.81
CA GLU A 315 -10.01 8.72 11.24
C GLU A 315 -11.22 8.05 11.91
N MET A 316 -12.43 8.48 11.57
CA MET A 316 -13.67 7.84 12.06
C MET A 316 -13.77 6.38 11.58
N LEU A 317 -13.49 6.12 10.30
CA LEU A 317 -13.47 4.75 9.77
C LEU A 317 -12.38 3.91 10.44
N GLN A 318 -11.19 4.47 10.69
CA GLN A 318 -10.12 3.77 11.39
C GLN A 318 -10.54 3.36 12.80
N ALA A 319 -11.18 4.25 13.54
CA ALA A 319 -11.65 3.95 14.90
C ALA A 319 -12.67 2.80 14.91
N LEU A 320 -13.59 2.77 13.93
CA LEU A 320 -14.53 1.66 13.74
C LEU A 320 -13.81 0.36 13.40
N ILE A 321 -12.87 0.41 12.45
CA ILE A 321 -12.06 -0.73 12.03
C ILE A 321 -11.27 -1.28 13.22
N ASP A 322 -10.56 -0.43 13.95
CA ASP A 322 -9.74 -0.83 15.11
C ASP A 322 -10.61 -1.46 16.21
N ARG A 323 -11.82 -0.93 16.43
CA ARG A 323 -12.77 -1.53 17.36
C ARG A 323 -13.16 -2.95 16.96
N SER A 324 -13.31 -3.23 15.67
CA SER A 324 -13.65 -4.57 15.16
C SER A 324 -12.53 -5.59 15.40
N GLN A 325 -11.29 -5.13 15.54
CA GLN A 325 -10.12 -6.00 15.65
C GLN A 325 -9.82 -6.51 17.06
N ALA A 326 -10.54 -6.05 18.07
CA ALA A 326 -10.26 -6.34 19.49
C ALA A 326 -10.08 -7.85 19.80
N ASN A 327 -10.77 -8.73 19.09
CA ASN A 327 -10.72 -10.18 19.25
C ASN A 327 -10.10 -10.93 18.06
N VAL A 328 -9.55 -10.21 17.08
CA VAL A 328 -8.89 -10.80 15.91
C VAL A 328 -7.48 -11.23 16.30
N THR A 329 -7.40 -12.30 17.07
CA THR A 329 -6.17 -12.83 17.69
C THR A 329 -6.13 -14.34 17.52
N GLY A 330 -4.99 -14.88 17.10
CA GLY A 330 -4.81 -16.32 16.90
C GLY A 330 -3.78 -16.64 15.82
N THR A 331 -3.83 -17.85 15.28
CA THR A 331 -2.85 -18.35 14.31
C THR A 331 -3.56 -18.84 13.04
N VAL A 332 -3.04 -18.44 11.88
CA VAL A 332 -3.46 -18.94 10.56
C VAL A 332 -2.33 -19.76 9.95
N ARG A 333 -2.63 -20.93 9.41
CA ARG A 333 -1.70 -21.75 8.64
C ARG A 333 -2.01 -21.64 7.17
N LEU A 334 -0.97 -21.34 6.39
CA LEU A 334 -1.05 -21.10 4.96
C LEU A 334 -0.10 -22.03 4.21
N LYS A 335 -0.52 -22.45 3.01
CA LYS A 335 0.32 -23.09 2.02
C LYS A 335 0.55 -22.12 0.87
N LEU A 336 1.84 -21.82 0.61
CA LEU A 336 2.31 -20.98 -0.49
C LEU A 336 2.76 -21.88 -1.62
N TYR A 337 2.18 -21.73 -2.81
CA TYR A 337 2.51 -22.60 -3.92
C TYR A 337 2.16 -21.96 -5.26
N LYS A 338 3.17 -21.76 -6.11
CA LYS A 338 3.03 -21.33 -7.51
C LYS A 338 2.01 -20.22 -7.71
N GLY A 339 2.26 -19.07 -7.08
CA GLY A 339 1.42 -17.87 -7.16
C GLY A 339 0.20 -17.87 -6.25
N ASN A 340 -0.08 -18.95 -5.53
CA ASN A 340 -1.28 -19.08 -4.72
C ASN A 340 -0.97 -19.07 -3.22
N VAL A 341 -1.90 -18.47 -2.45
CA VAL A 341 -1.95 -18.52 -0.99
C VAL A 341 -3.19 -19.31 -0.60
N VAL A 342 -3.00 -20.50 -0.04
CA VAL A 342 -4.08 -21.41 0.35
C VAL A 342 -4.18 -21.48 1.87
N VAL A 343 -5.35 -21.19 2.42
CA VAL A 343 -5.60 -21.32 3.88
C VAL A 343 -5.80 -22.79 4.22
N GLU A 344 -4.92 -23.35 5.06
CA GLU A 344 -5.01 -24.74 5.53
C GLU A 344 -5.57 -24.88 6.95
N GLY A 345 -5.52 -23.81 7.74
CA GLY A 345 -6.06 -23.86 9.10
C GLY A 345 -6.08 -22.49 9.78
N ARG A 346 -6.92 -22.37 10.77
CA ARG A 346 -7.05 -21.19 11.61
C ARG A 346 -7.50 -21.60 13.02
N ARG A 347 -6.99 -20.93 14.03
CA ARG A 347 -7.38 -21.12 15.41
C ARG A 347 -7.30 -19.81 16.19
N SER A 348 -8.24 -19.60 17.10
CA SER A 348 -8.30 -18.42 17.94
C SER A 348 -8.90 -18.77 19.30
N PRO A 349 -8.40 -18.18 20.40
CA PRO A 349 -9.08 -18.26 21.69
C PRO A 349 -10.43 -17.49 21.71
N HIS A 350 -10.65 -16.62 20.71
CA HIS A 350 -11.88 -15.82 20.56
C HIS A 350 -12.76 -16.32 19.40
N SER A 351 -12.58 -17.59 18.99
CA SER A 351 -13.35 -18.16 17.89
C SER A 351 -14.85 -18.19 18.18
N LEU A 352 -15.64 -17.71 17.24
CA LEU A 352 -17.10 -17.86 17.21
C LEU A 352 -17.53 -19.15 16.48
N TYR A 353 -16.59 -19.88 15.88
CA TYR A 353 -16.87 -21.16 15.24
C TYR A 353 -17.01 -22.24 16.31
N SER A 354 -18.23 -22.73 16.49
CA SER A 354 -18.58 -23.73 17.49
C SER A 354 -18.86 -25.08 16.81
N LEU A 355 -17.99 -26.06 17.08
CA LEU A 355 -18.19 -27.43 16.56
C LEU A 355 -19.53 -28.03 16.99
N ALA A 356 -19.99 -27.70 18.21
CA ALA A 356 -21.27 -28.21 18.74
C ALA A 356 -22.50 -27.68 17.93
N HIS A 357 -22.40 -26.48 17.33
CA HIS A 357 -23.51 -25.89 16.57
C HIS A 357 -23.48 -26.22 15.09
N VAL A 358 -22.33 -26.65 14.55
CA VAL A 358 -22.17 -26.90 13.11
C VAL A 358 -22.07 -28.39 12.75
N THR A 359 -22.14 -29.27 13.76
CA THR A 359 -22.14 -30.72 13.54
C THR A 359 -23.36 -31.17 12.74
N PHE A 360 -23.18 -32.17 11.87
CA PHE A 360 -24.27 -32.88 11.21
C PHE A 360 -24.76 -34.09 12.00
N GLU A 361 -24.11 -34.39 13.13
CA GLU A 361 -24.54 -35.43 14.06
C GLU A 361 -25.69 -34.92 14.94
N GLU A 362 -26.35 -35.83 15.63
CA GLU A 362 -27.41 -35.50 16.59
C GLU A 362 -26.86 -34.60 17.70
N ASP A 363 -27.46 -33.42 17.90
CA ASP A 363 -27.10 -32.48 18.95
C ASP A 363 -28.32 -31.98 19.68
N SER A 364 -28.13 -31.43 20.89
CA SER A 364 -29.15 -30.81 21.72
C SER A 364 -29.03 -29.28 21.80
N VAL A 365 -28.13 -28.68 21.01
CA VAL A 365 -27.75 -27.24 21.12
C VAL A 365 -28.64 -26.39 20.25
N TYR A 366 -29.13 -26.91 19.12
CA TYR A 366 -29.91 -26.19 18.12
C TYR A 366 -31.22 -26.93 17.79
N ASP A 367 -32.36 -26.25 18.00
CA ASP A 367 -33.66 -26.78 17.55
C ASP A 367 -33.94 -26.39 16.10
N GLN A 368 -33.82 -27.35 15.19
CA GLN A 368 -34.04 -27.14 13.75
C GLN A 368 -35.46 -26.60 13.43
N ARG A 369 -36.46 -26.78 14.33
CA ARG A 369 -37.83 -26.29 14.15
C ARG A 369 -37.92 -24.77 14.16
N ASP A 370 -36.99 -24.08 14.84
CA ASP A 370 -36.95 -22.60 14.91
C ASP A 370 -36.77 -21.98 13.52
N ALA A 371 -36.11 -22.66 12.62
CA ALA A 371 -35.91 -22.20 11.24
C ALA A 371 -37.25 -22.04 10.48
N GLN A 372 -38.26 -22.84 10.78
CA GLN A 372 -39.56 -22.78 10.08
C GLN A 372 -40.25 -21.43 10.25
N GLY A 373 -40.31 -20.90 11.49
CA GLY A 373 -40.89 -19.59 11.76
C GLY A 373 -40.13 -18.45 11.09
N PHE A 374 -38.83 -18.46 11.21
CA PHE A 374 -37.94 -17.51 10.56
C PHE A 374 -38.13 -17.48 9.03
N ILE A 375 -38.15 -18.65 8.39
CA ILE A 375 -38.35 -18.78 6.94
C ILE A 375 -39.73 -18.26 6.52
N LYS A 376 -40.82 -18.61 7.25
CA LYS A 376 -42.15 -18.16 6.94
C LYS A 376 -42.28 -16.63 6.94
N LEU A 377 -41.70 -15.96 7.95
CA LEU A 377 -41.72 -14.51 8.05
C LEU A 377 -40.92 -13.85 6.92
N ASN A 378 -39.72 -14.33 6.66
CA ASN A 378 -38.89 -13.81 5.55
C ASN A 378 -39.51 -14.08 4.17
N ALA A 379 -40.20 -15.19 3.98
CA ALA A 379 -40.89 -15.53 2.75
C ALA A 379 -42.18 -14.73 2.50
N LEU A 380 -42.74 -14.04 3.52
CA LEU A 380 -44.04 -13.36 3.40
C LEU A 380 -44.06 -12.35 2.24
N ARG A 381 -43.05 -11.47 2.15
CA ARG A 381 -42.94 -10.51 1.06
C ARG A 381 -42.83 -11.19 -0.31
N LEU A 382 -42.09 -12.26 -0.42
CA LEU A 382 -41.91 -13.00 -1.70
C LEU A 382 -43.21 -13.65 -2.15
N ARG A 383 -43.97 -14.22 -1.22
CA ARG A 383 -45.30 -14.80 -1.50
C ARG A 383 -46.32 -13.74 -1.95
N LEU A 384 -46.29 -12.54 -1.33
CA LEU A 384 -47.17 -11.45 -1.76
C LEU A 384 -46.81 -10.96 -3.16
N LEU A 385 -45.51 -10.80 -3.45
CA LEU A 385 -45.02 -10.44 -4.80
C LEU A 385 -45.42 -11.50 -5.85
N ALA A 386 -45.18 -12.78 -5.56
CA ALA A 386 -45.54 -13.84 -6.49
C ALA A 386 -47.05 -13.89 -6.81
N ARG A 387 -47.93 -13.70 -5.76
CA ARG A 387 -49.37 -13.62 -5.97
C ARG A 387 -49.79 -12.42 -6.81
N ARG A 388 -49.17 -11.25 -6.57
CA ARG A 388 -49.45 -10.04 -7.37
C ARG A 388 -49.06 -10.24 -8.87
N ASP A 389 -47.92 -10.88 -9.08
CA ASP A 389 -47.34 -11.06 -10.42
C ASP A 389 -47.86 -12.32 -11.13
N GLY A 390 -48.79 -13.06 -10.53
CA GLY A 390 -49.40 -14.25 -11.12
C GLY A 390 -48.46 -15.45 -11.22
N ARG A 391 -47.47 -15.55 -10.34
CA ARG A 391 -46.48 -16.65 -10.26
C ARG A 391 -46.87 -17.69 -9.23
#